data_08994390fe25686edb3d329ddc61aaa1
#
_entry.id   08994390fe25686edb3d329ddc61aaa1
#
_cell.length_a   1.000
_cell.length_b   1.000
_cell.length_c   1.000
_cell.angle_alpha   90.00
_cell.angle_beta   90.00
_cell.angle_gamma   90.00
#
_symmetry.space_group_name_H-M   'P 1'
#
loop_
_entity.id
_entity.type
_entity.pdbx_description
1 polymer ?
#
loop_
_entity_poly.entity_id
_entity_poly.type
_entity_poly.pdbx_seq_one_letter_code
_entity_poly.pdbx_strand_id
1 'polypeptide(L)'
;MDIEKVIENLSIEEKIRLLVGAGFSTKVPGAAGETRAIERLNIPSIVLSDGPAGVRIHPVRFKDATTYYATAFPNEVVLSSTWNTALVELVGRAIGEEAREYGVDVMLSPGLNMYRVPLCGRNFEYFSEDPLLAGELAAAYVRGVQSVGVGATLKHFVANEQETNRRMVDVVVSERALREIYLRAFEIAIERSRPWAVMGAYNKLYGKYCVQNEWLLTKILRGDLKFDGLIMTDWFAGDNPVEQIKAGTDLIMPGDDSTVQALLEAYRRGELDGRTIDARARKVLELISKTPKYKGYTPSNRPNLDEHAKIAYEAAVEGAVLLKNDNALPIAPDRRVAIFGRGSYLTIKGGLGSGDTHPRYAISIVDGLRERGVKLYEELDRIYRETILLKWIGVDVLSWFKHSRENAMKEGNIHGISWILTDFIES
;
A
#
# COMPACT_ATOMS: atom_id res chain seq x y z
N MET A 1 2.33 -26.79 -6.10
CA MET A 1 2.54 -26.61 -7.56
C MET A 1 3.89 -27.19 -7.94
N ASP A 2 3.95 -28.02 -8.95
CA ASP A 2 5.22 -28.42 -9.57
C ASP A 2 5.56 -27.36 -10.63
N ILE A 3 6.35 -26.38 -10.24
CA ILE A 3 6.62 -25.18 -11.04
C ILE A 3 7.41 -25.52 -12.30
N GLU A 4 8.38 -26.46 -12.23
CA GLU A 4 9.17 -26.86 -13.39
C GLU A 4 8.27 -27.47 -14.47
N LYS A 5 7.43 -28.41 -14.06
CA LYS A 5 6.48 -29.04 -14.98
C LYS A 5 5.47 -28.04 -15.55
N VAL A 6 5.08 -27.02 -14.78
CA VAL A 6 4.20 -25.95 -15.27
C VAL A 6 4.93 -25.10 -16.31
N ILE A 7 6.18 -24.68 -16.05
CA ILE A 7 7.00 -23.90 -16.99
C ILE A 7 7.18 -24.64 -18.32
N GLU A 8 7.46 -25.93 -18.27
CA GLU A 8 7.59 -26.76 -19.49
C GLU A 8 6.30 -26.83 -20.32
N ASN A 9 5.14 -26.81 -19.68
CA ASN A 9 3.83 -26.89 -20.32
C ASN A 9 3.26 -25.52 -20.75
N LEU A 10 3.83 -24.40 -20.34
CA LEU A 10 3.41 -23.07 -20.76
C LEU A 10 3.97 -22.73 -22.13
N SER A 11 3.13 -22.19 -23.02
CA SER A 11 3.60 -21.55 -24.24
C SER A 11 4.35 -20.25 -23.89
N ILE A 12 5.17 -19.78 -24.84
CA ILE A 12 5.91 -18.50 -24.62
C ILE A 12 4.96 -17.33 -24.42
N GLU A 13 3.83 -17.31 -25.08
CA GLU A 13 2.81 -16.30 -24.92
C GLU A 13 2.22 -16.34 -23.51
N GLU A 14 1.88 -17.51 -22.99
CA GLU A 14 1.35 -17.66 -21.64
C GLU A 14 2.37 -17.26 -20.57
N LYS A 15 3.65 -17.61 -20.77
CA LYS A 15 4.74 -17.16 -19.90
C LYS A 15 4.82 -15.62 -19.86
N ILE A 16 4.81 -14.98 -21.04
CA ILE A 16 4.84 -13.51 -21.14
C ILE A 16 3.58 -12.89 -20.50
N ARG A 17 2.41 -13.49 -20.69
CA ARG A 17 1.16 -13.02 -20.04
C ARG A 17 1.24 -13.07 -18.52
N LEU A 18 1.95 -14.03 -17.92
CA LEU A 18 2.19 -14.09 -16.47
C LEU A 18 3.05 -12.94 -15.95
N LEU A 19 3.94 -12.38 -16.78
CA LEU A 19 4.82 -11.25 -16.40
C LEU A 19 4.11 -9.89 -16.42
N VAL A 20 2.86 -9.83 -16.85
CA VAL A 20 2.11 -8.60 -17.04
C VAL A 20 0.77 -8.69 -16.32
N GLY A 21 0.50 -7.74 -15.45
CA GLY A 21 -0.78 -7.66 -14.73
C GLY A 21 -1.98 -7.58 -15.67
N ALA A 22 -3.16 -7.80 -15.12
CA ALA A 22 -4.44 -7.77 -15.84
C ALA A 22 -5.20 -6.43 -15.70
N GLY A 23 -4.54 -5.38 -15.23
CA GLY A 23 -5.16 -4.11 -14.90
C GLY A 23 -5.59 -4.00 -13.44
N PHE A 24 -6.50 -3.08 -13.15
CA PHE A 24 -7.10 -2.95 -11.82
C PHE A 24 -8.01 -4.14 -11.51
N SER A 25 -8.12 -4.52 -10.23
CA SER A 25 -8.89 -5.70 -9.88
C SER A 25 -10.40 -5.52 -10.14
N THR A 26 -10.96 -6.52 -10.81
CA THR A 26 -12.41 -6.65 -11.01
C THR A 26 -13.06 -7.60 -9.99
N LYS A 27 -12.24 -8.40 -9.28
CA LYS A 27 -12.68 -9.41 -8.31
C LYS A 27 -12.91 -8.83 -6.93
N VAL A 28 -12.03 -7.91 -6.52
CA VAL A 28 -12.15 -7.16 -5.27
C VAL A 28 -12.16 -5.67 -5.63
N PRO A 29 -13.33 -5.05 -5.75
CA PRO A 29 -13.44 -3.64 -6.08
C PRO A 29 -12.62 -2.77 -5.12
N GLY A 30 -11.84 -1.83 -5.66
CA GLY A 30 -10.92 -0.98 -4.89
C GLY A 30 -9.52 -1.56 -4.72
N ALA A 31 -9.31 -2.86 -4.90
CA ALA A 31 -7.96 -3.43 -4.91
C ALA A 31 -7.15 -2.94 -6.13
N ALA A 32 -5.84 -2.83 -5.92
CA ALA A 32 -4.95 -2.14 -6.85
C ALA A 32 -4.73 -2.87 -8.18
N GLY A 33 -4.80 -4.20 -8.17
CA GLY A 33 -4.61 -4.95 -9.40
C GLY A 33 -4.76 -6.46 -9.24
N GLU A 34 -4.62 -7.17 -10.36
CA GLU A 34 -4.63 -8.63 -10.37
C GLU A 34 -3.67 -9.19 -11.43
N THR A 35 -3.24 -10.43 -11.23
CA THR A 35 -2.44 -11.17 -12.23
C THR A 35 -3.37 -11.84 -13.24
N ARG A 36 -2.80 -12.31 -14.35
CA ARG A 36 -3.54 -13.08 -15.36
C ARG A 36 -3.62 -14.56 -14.97
N ALA A 37 -4.80 -15.15 -15.16
CA ALA A 37 -5.00 -16.60 -15.00
C ALA A 37 -4.52 -17.37 -16.22
N ILE A 38 -4.11 -18.64 -16.02
CA ILE A 38 -3.92 -19.62 -17.10
C ILE A 38 -4.82 -20.82 -16.78
N GLU A 39 -6.07 -20.73 -17.22
CA GLU A 39 -7.15 -21.65 -16.80
C GLU A 39 -6.85 -23.11 -17.13
N ARG A 40 -6.30 -23.40 -18.33
CA ARG A 40 -5.98 -24.78 -18.75
C ARG A 40 -4.96 -25.49 -17.85
N LEU A 41 -4.19 -24.74 -17.04
CA LEU A 41 -3.22 -25.26 -16.08
C LEU A 41 -3.64 -25.03 -14.63
N ASN A 42 -4.88 -24.59 -14.39
CA ASN A 42 -5.40 -24.25 -13.08
C ASN A 42 -4.54 -23.21 -12.31
N ILE A 43 -3.95 -22.27 -13.04
CA ILE A 43 -3.21 -21.15 -12.44
C ILE A 43 -4.20 -20.01 -12.26
N PRO A 44 -4.58 -19.67 -11.00
CA PRO A 44 -5.53 -18.60 -10.75
C PRO A 44 -4.91 -17.24 -10.95
N SER A 45 -5.75 -16.24 -11.26
CA SER A 45 -5.41 -14.85 -11.06
C SER A 45 -5.49 -14.53 -9.57
N ILE A 46 -4.49 -13.87 -9.01
CA ILE A 46 -4.41 -13.41 -7.63
C ILE A 46 -4.62 -11.90 -7.55
N VAL A 47 -5.13 -11.42 -6.42
CA VAL A 47 -5.48 -10.02 -6.19
C VAL A 47 -4.43 -9.35 -5.31
N LEU A 48 -3.99 -8.16 -5.75
CA LEU A 48 -3.06 -7.29 -5.02
C LEU A 48 -3.80 -6.04 -4.56
N SER A 49 -3.65 -5.66 -3.29
CA SER A 49 -4.31 -4.46 -2.76
C SER A 49 -3.34 -3.55 -2.03
N ASP A 50 -3.55 -2.24 -2.19
CA ASP A 50 -2.92 -1.24 -1.35
C ASP A 50 -3.43 -1.33 0.10
N GLY A 51 -2.71 -0.67 0.98
CA GLY A 51 -3.14 -0.47 2.34
C GLY A 51 -2.02 -0.54 3.36
N PRO A 52 -1.14 0.47 3.41
CA PRO A 52 -0.12 0.55 4.46
C PRO A 52 -0.76 0.62 5.85
N ALA A 53 -1.86 1.36 6.02
CA ALA A 53 -2.58 1.50 7.27
C ALA A 53 -3.94 0.77 7.31
N GLY A 54 -4.13 -0.28 6.49
CA GLY A 54 -5.38 -1.05 6.39
C GLY A 54 -5.75 -1.39 4.95
N VAL A 55 -6.55 -2.41 4.75
CA VAL A 55 -6.88 -2.91 3.40
C VAL A 55 -7.68 -1.88 2.60
N ARG A 56 -7.21 -1.55 1.40
CA ARG A 56 -7.92 -0.66 0.49
C ARG A 56 -8.89 -1.43 -0.38
N ILE A 57 -10.17 -1.32 -0.04
CA ILE A 57 -11.30 -1.87 -0.81
C ILE A 57 -12.40 -0.82 -0.95
N HIS A 58 -13.22 -0.94 -1.98
CA HIS A 58 -14.41 -0.10 -2.09
C HIS A 58 -15.49 -0.54 -1.10
N PRO A 59 -16.13 0.41 -0.38
CA PRO A 59 -17.17 0.10 0.57
C PRO A 59 -18.43 -0.43 -0.13
N VAL A 60 -18.72 0.04 -1.34
CA VAL A 60 -19.89 -0.35 -2.13
C VAL A 60 -19.45 -1.17 -3.33
N ARG A 61 -20.12 -2.30 -3.56
CA ARG A 61 -19.89 -3.18 -4.71
C ARG A 61 -21.12 -3.21 -5.60
N PHE A 62 -20.90 -3.27 -6.92
CA PHE A 62 -22.00 -3.30 -7.88
C PHE A 62 -22.94 -4.50 -7.62
N LYS A 63 -24.25 -4.24 -7.54
CA LYS A 63 -25.32 -5.22 -7.24
C LYS A 63 -25.24 -5.89 -5.86
N ASP A 64 -24.52 -5.32 -4.91
CA ASP A 64 -24.47 -5.79 -3.53
C ASP A 64 -24.93 -4.66 -2.60
N ALA A 65 -25.94 -4.91 -1.77
CA ALA A 65 -26.44 -3.94 -0.80
C ALA A 65 -25.60 -3.87 0.48
N THR A 66 -24.56 -4.71 0.60
CA THR A 66 -23.68 -4.76 1.76
C THR A 66 -22.64 -3.65 1.67
N THR A 67 -22.45 -2.90 2.75
CA THR A 67 -21.31 -1.99 2.87
C THR A 67 -20.11 -2.74 3.48
N TYR A 68 -18.97 -2.66 2.81
CA TYR A 68 -17.73 -3.32 3.20
C TYR A 68 -16.79 -2.30 3.85
N TYR A 69 -16.31 -2.62 5.03
CA TYR A 69 -15.40 -1.76 5.79
C TYR A 69 -14.08 -2.46 6.04
N ALA A 70 -13.02 -1.68 6.12
CA ALA A 70 -11.72 -2.15 6.58
C ALA A 70 -11.25 -1.28 7.75
N THR A 71 -10.52 -1.87 8.71
CA THR A 71 -9.99 -1.12 9.84
C THR A 71 -8.93 -0.13 9.38
N ALA A 72 -9.07 1.15 9.75
CA ALA A 72 -8.00 2.13 9.62
C ALA A 72 -7.08 2.04 10.84
N PHE A 73 -5.94 1.40 10.67
CA PHE A 73 -4.90 1.33 11.69
C PHE A 73 -4.09 2.63 11.73
N PRO A 74 -3.39 2.92 12.84
CA PRO A 74 -2.40 3.97 12.85
C PRO A 74 -1.39 3.79 11.72
N ASN A 75 -0.98 4.88 11.11
CA ASN A 75 0.01 4.84 10.04
C ASN A 75 1.40 4.45 10.56
N GLU A 76 2.33 4.14 9.66
CA GLU A 76 3.65 3.60 9.98
C GLU A 76 4.46 4.51 10.91
N VAL A 77 4.31 5.85 10.82
CA VAL A 77 5.01 6.76 11.72
C VAL A 77 4.51 6.64 13.16
N VAL A 78 3.22 6.43 13.38
CA VAL A 78 2.66 6.20 14.71
C VAL A 78 3.07 4.82 15.22
N LEU A 79 3.01 3.79 14.35
CA LEU A 79 3.50 2.45 14.69
C LEU A 79 4.99 2.47 15.07
N SER A 80 5.81 3.26 14.37
CA SER A 80 7.23 3.35 14.70
C SER A 80 7.50 4.05 16.02
N SER A 81 6.63 4.99 16.43
CA SER A 81 6.75 5.67 17.73
C SER A 81 6.55 4.73 18.91
N THR A 82 5.95 3.56 18.71
CA THR A 82 5.80 2.54 19.76
C THR A 82 7.10 1.82 20.10
N TRP A 83 8.03 1.71 19.14
CA TRP A 83 9.23 0.87 19.24
C TRP A 83 8.92 -0.60 19.60
N ASN A 84 7.69 -1.04 19.38
CA ASN A 84 7.16 -2.33 19.79
C ASN A 84 6.93 -3.26 18.59
N THR A 85 7.91 -4.10 18.28
CA THR A 85 7.81 -5.04 17.16
C THR A 85 6.68 -6.06 17.33
N ALA A 86 6.35 -6.47 18.56
CA ALA A 86 5.26 -7.40 18.80
C ALA A 86 3.89 -6.78 18.45
N LEU A 87 3.67 -5.52 18.82
CA LEU A 87 2.45 -4.80 18.48
C LEU A 87 2.34 -4.56 16.96
N VAL A 88 3.44 -4.18 16.30
CA VAL A 88 3.46 -3.99 14.84
C VAL A 88 3.21 -5.31 14.09
N GLU A 89 3.72 -6.44 14.61
CA GLU A 89 3.41 -7.77 14.06
C GLU A 89 1.93 -8.11 14.22
N LEU A 90 1.31 -7.77 15.36
CA LEU A 90 -0.12 -7.95 15.59
C LEU A 90 -0.97 -7.11 14.64
N VAL A 91 -0.60 -5.84 14.41
CA VAL A 91 -1.23 -4.96 13.41
C VAL A 91 -1.12 -5.56 12.01
N GLY A 92 0.08 -6.00 11.61
CA GLY A 92 0.29 -6.67 10.33
C GLY A 92 -0.57 -7.92 10.16
N ARG A 93 -0.72 -8.73 11.23
CA ARG A 93 -1.59 -9.90 11.23
C ARG A 93 -3.06 -9.52 11.03
N ALA A 94 -3.56 -8.52 11.74
CA ALA A 94 -4.94 -8.05 11.61
C ALA A 94 -5.24 -7.54 10.19
N ILE A 95 -4.32 -6.77 9.58
CA ILE A 95 -4.43 -6.34 8.18
C ILE A 95 -4.45 -7.56 7.24
N GLY A 96 -3.58 -8.54 7.46
CA GLY A 96 -3.54 -9.77 6.67
C GLY A 96 -4.83 -10.59 6.79
N GLU A 97 -5.44 -10.67 7.98
CA GLU A 97 -6.72 -11.33 8.21
C GLU A 97 -7.84 -10.64 7.43
N GLU A 98 -7.94 -9.31 7.47
CA GLU A 98 -8.92 -8.57 6.66
C GLU A 98 -8.69 -8.78 5.17
N ALA A 99 -7.45 -8.69 4.71
CA ALA A 99 -7.07 -8.92 3.32
C ALA A 99 -7.53 -10.31 2.83
N ARG A 100 -7.22 -11.35 3.60
CA ARG A 100 -7.63 -12.72 3.29
C ARG A 100 -9.15 -12.88 3.22
N GLU A 101 -9.87 -12.31 4.19
CA GLU A 101 -11.34 -12.39 4.24
C GLU A 101 -12.02 -11.62 3.10
N TYR A 102 -11.35 -10.61 2.52
CA TYR A 102 -11.83 -9.90 1.34
C TYR A 102 -11.35 -10.46 0.01
N GLY A 103 -10.54 -11.53 0.03
CA GLY A 103 -10.03 -12.19 -1.17
C GLY A 103 -8.82 -11.50 -1.80
N VAL A 104 -8.08 -10.73 -1.00
CA VAL A 104 -6.78 -10.17 -1.36
C VAL A 104 -5.69 -11.19 -1.04
N ASP A 105 -4.83 -11.46 -1.99
CA ASP A 105 -3.75 -12.46 -1.87
C ASP A 105 -2.41 -11.83 -1.47
N VAL A 106 -2.18 -10.57 -1.85
CA VAL A 106 -0.93 -9.84 -1.59
C VAL A 106 -1.23 -8.40 -1.19
N MET A 107 -0.70 -7.97 -0.06
CA MET A 107 -0.70 -6.58 0.37
C MET A 107 0.50 -5.84 -0.20
N LEU A 108 0.25 -4.64 -0.76
CA LEU A 108 1.26 -3.73 -1.27
C LEU A 108 1.78 -2.83 -0.14
N SER A 109 2.28 -3.47 0.90
CA SER A 109 2.78 -2.85 2.14
C SER A 109 3.77 -3.78 2.86
N PRO A 110 4.62 -3.27 3.76
CA PRO A 110 4.74 -1.88 4.19
C PRO A 110 5.63 -1.01 3.29
N GLY A 111 5.49 0.33 3.44
CA GLY A 111 6.44 1.31 2.91
C GLY A 111 7.70 1.39 3.79
N LEU A 112 8.87 1.59 3.18
CA LEU A 112 10.16 1.44 3.86
C LEU A 112 11.18 2.52 3.51
N ASN A 113 10.77 3.54 2.74
CA ASN A 113 11.65 4.65 2.40
C ASN A 113 11.92 5.53 3.63
N MET A 114 13.02 6.28 3.57
CA MET A 114 13.48 7.05 4.72
C MET A 114 12.75 8.39 4.86
N TYR A 115 12.49 8.81 6.08
CA TYR A 115 12.00 10.14 6.42
C TYR A 115 13.11 11.19 6.22
N ARG A 116 13.51 11.41 4.97
CA ARG A 116 14.58 12.36 4.68
C ARG A 116 14.09 13.80 4.62
N VAL A 117 12.92 14.00 4.04
CA VAL A 117 12.32 15.33 3.85
C VAL A 117 10.95 15.35 4.54
N PRO A 118 10.75 16.21 5.56
CA PRO A 118 9.47 16.28 6.29
C PRO A 118 8.26 16.59 5.40
N LEU A 119 8.49 17.26 4.27
CA LEU A 119 7.43 17.65 3.32
C LEU A 119 7.10 16.56 2.28
N CYS A 120 7.71 15.38 2.33
CA CYS A 120 7.36 14.30 1.43
C CYS A 120 5.92 13.83 1.68
N GLY A 121 5.09 13.86 0.63
CA GLY A 121 3.67 13.52 0.70
C GLY A 121 3.37 12.06 1.06
N ARG A 122 4.36 11.18 1.02
CA ARG A 122 4.22 9.74 1.35
C ARG A 122 4.85 9.34 2.68
N ASN A 123 5.32 10.30 3.48
CA ASN A 123 5.87 9.99 4.80
C ASN A 123 4.89 9.24 5.71
N PHE A 124 3.58 9.41 5.53
CA PHE A 124 2.57 8.70 6.32
C PHE A 124 2.68 7.16 6.20
N GLU A 125 3.19 6.63 5.10
CA GLU A 125 3.35 5.19 4.85
C GLU A 125 4.78 4.68 5.04
N TYR A 126 5.65 5.46 5.70
CA TYR A 126 7.03 5.10 6.02
C TYR A 126 7.26 5.13 7.53
N PHE A 127 8.15 4.29 8.05
CA PHE A 127 8.34 4.14 9.49
C PHE A 127 9.22 5.24 10.10
N SER A 128 10.42 5.49 9.56
CA SER A 128 11.41 6.31 10.25
C SER A 128 12.47 6.90 9.31
N GLU A 129 13.23 7.85 9.83
CA GLU A 129 14.52 8.30 9.26
C GLU A 129 15.67 7.36 9.63
N ASP A 130 15.50 6.52 10.67
CA ASP A 130 16.45 5.54 11.11
C ASP A 130 16.23 4.19 10.39
N PRO A 131 17.19 3.73 9.56
CA PRO A 131 17.04 2.50 8.81
C PRO A 131 16.98 1.24 9.68
N LEU A 132 17.54 1.26 10.89
CA LEU A 132 17.44 0.13 11.81
C LEU A 132 16.01 0.00 12.34
N LEU A 133 15.45 1.09 12.88
CA LEU A 133 14.09 1.11 13.38
C LEU A 133 13.09 0.76 12.28
N ALA A 134 13.22 1.39 11.10
CA ALA A 134 12.37 1.11 9.94
C ALA A 134 12.45 -0.37 9.51
N GLY A 135 13.65 -0.94 9.42
CA GLY A 135 13.85 -2.32 9.00
C GLY A 135 13.28 -3.35 9.96
N GLU A 136 13.48 -3.17 11.28
CA GLU A 136 12.95 -4.09 12.30
C GLU A 136 11.42 -4.06 12.39
N LEU A 137 10.81 -2.86 12.32
CA LEU A 137 9.36 -2.72 12.37
C LEU A 137 8.70 -3.21 11.07
N ALA A 138 9.29 -2.92 9.92
CA ALA A 138 8.83 -3.47 8.64
C ALA A 138 8.91 -5.00 8.63
N ALA A 139 9.97 -5.58 9.19
CA ALA A 139 10.09 -7.03 9.33
C ALA A 139 8.97 -7.61 10.19
N ALA A 140 8.63 -6.96 11.30
CA ALA A 140 7.53 -7.37 12.18
C ALA A 140 6.19 -7.30 11.44
N TYR A 141 5.92 -6.19 10.74
CA TYR A 141 4.71 -6.04 9.92
C TYR A 141 4.58 -7.15 8.87
N VAL A 142 5.66 -7.43 8.12
CA VAL A 142 5.70 -8.50 7.11
C VAL A 142 5.39 -9.86 7.73
N ARG A 143 6.03 -10.21 8.87
CA ARG A 143 5.75 -11.47 9.55
C ARG A 143 4.27 -11.57 9.95
N GLY A 144 3.70 -10.49 10.46
CA GLY A 144 2.27 -10.43 10.80
C GLY A 144 1.39 -10.73 9.60
N VAL A 145 1.53 -9.99 8.50
CA VAL A 145 0.74 -10.20 7.26
C VAL A 145 0.92 -11.63 6.73
N GLN A 146 2.15 -12.12 6.66
CA GLN A 146 2.45 -13.43 6.09
C GLN A 146 2.04 -14.61 7.00
N SER A 147 1.87 -14.38 8.30
CA SER A 147 1.45 -15.42 9.26
C SER A 147 0.07 -16.00 8.94
N VAL A 148 -0.78 -15.25 8.24
CA VAL A 148 -2.12 -15.68 7.84
C VAL A 148 -2.19 -16.12 6.37
N GLY A 149 -1.03 -16.23 5.72
CA GLY A 149 -0.93 -16.74 4.34
C GLY A 149 -1.16 -15.69 3.25
N VAL A 150 -1.21 -14.40 3.58
CA VAL A 150 -1.25 -13.27 2.64
C VAL A 150 0.16 -12.78 2.39
N GLY A 151 0.51 -12.46 1.15
CA GLY A 151 1.84 -11.93 0.82
C GLY A 151 2.02 -10.49 1.27
N ALA A 152 3.23 -10.10 1.69
CA ALA A 152 3.60 -8.71 1.93
C ALA A 152 4.62 -8.24 0.88
N THR A 153 4.58 -6.95 0.56
CA THR A 153 5.43 -6.32 -0.45
C THR A 153 6.18 -5.14 0.14
N LEU A 154 7.50 -5.25 0.29
CA LEU A 154 8.32 -4.11 0.68
C LEU A 154 8.38 -3.07 -0.44
N LYS A 155 8.18 -1.80 -0.12
CA LYS A 155 8.15 -0.71 -1.10
C LYS A 155 8.70 0.59 -0.53
N HIS A 156 9.23 1.49 -1.35
CA HIS A 156 9.49 1.39 -2.80
C HIS A 156 10.99 1.25 -3.01
N PHE A 157 11.43 0.21 -3.67
CA PHE A 157 12.85 -0.11 -3.84
C PHE A 157 13.42 0.63 -5.05
N VAL A 158 14.24 1.71 -4.91
CA VAL A 158 14.81 2.31 -3.71
C VAL A 158 14.87 3.84 -3.86
N ALA A 159 15.05 4.53 -2.73
CA ALA A 159 15.31 5.97 -2.67
C ALA A 159 14.18 6.86 -3.22
N ASN A 160 12.91 6.52 -2.91
CA ASN A 160 11.74 7.34 -3.21
C ASN A 160 11.34 8.20 -2.00
N GLU A 161 12.18 9.19 -1.66
CA GLU A 161 11.99 10.07 -0.49
C GLU A 161 11.40 11.42 -0.85
N GLN A 162 10.90 11.62 -2.09
CA GLN A 162 10.16 12.80 -2.52
C GLN A 162 9.14 12.44 -3.60
N GLU A 163 8.07 13.23 -3.70
CA GLU A 163 6.99 13.02 -4.67
C GLU A 163 7.03 14.01 -5.86
N THR A 164 7.77 15.12 -5.74
CA THR A 164 7.91 16.08 -6.83
C THR A 164 8.61 15.43 -8.01
N ASN A 165 7.94 15.36 -9.16
CA ASN A 165 8.44 14.71 -10.38
C ASN A 165 8.91 13.25 -10.17
N ARG A 166 8.28 12.52 -9.25
CA ARG A 166 8.71 11.19 -8.80
C ARG A 166 8.98 10.20 -9.95
N ARG A 167 8.31 10.34 -11.10
CA ARG A 167 8.54 9.50 -12.28
C ARG A 167 9.70 9.94 -13.16
N MET A 168 10.30 11.09 -12.89
CA MET A 168 11.36 11.68 -13.73
C MET A 168 12.65 11.93 -12.94
N VAL A 169 12.54 12.11 -11.62
CA VAL A 169 13.68 12.45 -10.77
C VAL A 169 14.74 11.36 -10.82
N ASP A 170 15.99 11.77 -10.92
CA ASP A 170 17.17 10.90 -10.82
C ASP A 170 17.84 11.12 -9.47
N VAL A 171 17.93 10.05 -8.70
CA VAL A 171 18.60 10.06 -7.41
C VAL A 171 20.09 9.85 -7.62
N VAL A 172 20.87 10.84 -7.21
CA VAL A 172 22.34 10.80 -7.23
C VAL A 172 22.83 10.85 -5.79
N VAL A 173 23.42 9.76 -5.33
CA VAL A 173 23.90 9.58 -3.95
C VAL A 173 25.17 8.72 -4.00
N SER A 174 26.07 8.86 -3.02
CA SER A 174 27.24 7.96 -2.96
C SER A 174 26.79 6.51 -2.71
N GLU A 175 27.47 5.51 -3.26
CA GLU A 175 27.16 4.11 -3.02
C GLU A 175 27.20 3.77 -1.52
N ARG A 176 28.10 4.39 -0.76
CA ARG A 176 28.17 4.25 0.69
C ARG A 176 26.86 4.69 1.36
N ALA A 177 26.39 5.91 1.07
CA ALA A 177 25.14 6.40 1.65
C ALA A 177 23.93 5.57 1.18
N LEU A 178 23.90 5.13 -0.08
CA LEU A 178 22.88 4.23 -0.58
C LEU A 178 22.82 2.94 0.24
N ARG A 179 23.97 2.31 0.50
CA ARG A 179 24.03 1.04 1.24
C ARG A 179 23.78 1.19 2.74
N GLU A 180 24.36 2.22 3.37
CA GLU A 180 24.29 2.38 4.82
C GLU A 180 22.95 2.94 5.31
N ILE A 181 22.19 3.64 4.44
CA ILE A 181 20.92 4.29 4.79
C ILE A 181 19.76 3.70 3.98
N TYR A 182 19.71 3.93 2.66
CA TYR A 182 18.53 3.66 1.84
C TYR A 182 18.29 2.17 1.59
N LEU A 183 19.33 1.37 1.43
CA LEU A 183 19.23 -0.08 1.29
C LEU A 183 19.18 -0.80 2.64
N ARG A 184 19.72 -0.19 3.70
CA ARG A 184 19.87 -0.86 5.00
C ARG A 184 18.54 -1.30 5.61
N ALA A 185 17.50 -0.49 5.52
CA ALA A 185 16.18 -0.87 6.00
C ALA A 185 15.61 -2.08 5.23
N PHE A 186 15.79 -2.11 3.90
CA PHE A 186 15.39 -3.26 3.08
C PHE A 186 16.18 -4.52 3.41
N GLU A 187 17.51 -4.39 3.60
CA GLU A 187 18.37 -5.50 3.99
C GLU A 187 17.88 -6.15 5.28
N ILE A 188 17.66 -5.37 6.33
CA ILE A 188 17.15 -5.84 7.63
C ILE A 188 15.79 -6.52 7.45
N ALA A 189 14.87 -5.87 6.75
CA ALA A 189 13.53 -6.40 6.56
C ALA A 189 13.53 -7.72 5.77
N ILE A 190 14.35 -7.83 4.71
CA ILE A 190 14.50 -9.06 3.90
C ILE A 190 15.07 -10.20 4.75
N GLU A 191 16.16 -9.93 5.48
CA GLU A 191 16.82 -10.92 6.34
C GLU A 191 15.88 -11.46 7.43
N ARG A 192 15.14 -10.55 8.10
CA ARG A 192 14.34 -10.85 9.28
C ARG A 192 12.95 -11.42 8.98
N SER A 193 12.41 -11.21 7.78
CA SER A 193 11.00 -11.57 7.49
C SER A 193 10.78 -12.35 6.20
N ARG A 194 11.74 -12.35 5.27
CA ARG A 194 11.61 -13.01 3.96
C ARG A 194 10.32 -12.61 3.25
N PRO A 195 10.13 -11.34 2.89
CA PRO A 195 8.92 -10.87 2.23
C PRO A 195 8.70 -11.60 0.91
N TRP A 196 7.43 -11.82 0.53
CA TRP A 196 7.12 -12.52 -0.71
C TRP A 196 7.37 -11.66 -1.95
N ALA A 197 7.29 -10.33 -1.80
CA ALA A 197 7.54 -9.42 -2.91
C ALA A 197 8.29 -8.15 -2.48
N VAL A 198 8.91 -7.52 -3.48
CA VAL A 198 9.48 -6.17 -3.43
C VAL A 198 8.94 -5.38 -4.61
N MET A 199 8.52 -4.14 -4.38
CA MET A 199 8.07 -3.22 -5.41
C MET A 199 9.16 -2.19 -5.73
N GLY A 200 9.57 -2.13 -6.99
CA GLY A 200 10.53 -1.13 -7.47
C GLY A 200 9.93 0.26 -7.52
N ALA A 201 10.74 1.27 -7.17
CA ALA A 201 10.32 2.66 -7.09
C ALA A 201 10.14 3.33 -8.46
N TYR A 202 9.41 4.46 -8.48
CA TYR A 202 9.18 5.26 -9.69
C TYR A 202 10.42 5.96 -10.22
N ASN A 203 11.30 6.42 -9.33
CA ASN A 203 12.44 7.26 -9.64
C ASN A 203 13.54 6.52 -10.39
N LYS A 204 14.44 7.30 -10.97
CA LYS A 204 15.71 6.81 -11.46
C LYS A 204 16.74 6.77 -10.32
N LEU A 205 17.70 5.90 -10.47
CA LEU A 205 18.92 5.83 -9.67
C LEU A 205 20.12 5.73 -10.63
N TYR A 206 21.00 6.74 -10.57
CA TYR A 206 22.15 6.84 -11.48
C TYR A 206 21.76 6.80 -12.97
N GLY A 207 20.73 7.56 -13.34
CA GLY A 207 20.26 7.72 -14.71
C GLY A 207 19.33 6.61 -15.22
N LYS A 208 19.13 5.51 -14.46
CA LYS A 208 18.24 4.39 -14.86
C LYS A 208 17.04 4.28 -13.91
N TYR A 209 15.86 4.06 -14.45
CA TYR A 209 14.69 3.73 -13.61
C TYR A 209 14.97 2.55 -12.70
N CYS A 210 14.57 2.62 -11.44
CA CYS A 210 14.80 1.54 -10.47
C CYS A 210 14.31 0.18 -11.00
N VAL A 211 13.16 0.16 -11.67
CA VAL A 211 12.57 -1.05 -12.27
C VAL A 211 13.26 -1.53 -13.56
N GLN A 212 14.23 -0.77 -14.09
CA GLN A 212 15.02 -1.09 -15.31
C GLN A 212 16.54 -1.12 -15.02
N ASN A 213 16.90 -1.11 -13.75
CA ASN A 213 18.31 -1.05 -13.33
C ASN A 213 18.80 -2.44 -12.91
N GLU A 214 19.47 -3.14 -13.83
CA GLU A 214 20.01 -4.48 -13.61
C GLU A 214 20.99 -4.53 -12.42
N TRP A 215 21.85 -3.49 -12.29
CA TRP A 215 22.74 -3.41 -11.13
C TRP A 215 21.95 -3.40 -9.82
N LEU A 216 20.85 -2.62 -9.76
CA LEU A 216 20.03 -2.51 -8.57
C LEU A 216 19.24 -3.81 -8.30
N LEU A 217 18.54 -4.34 -9.31
CA LEU A 217 17.61 -5.46 -9.10
C LEU A 217 18.32 -6.83 -9.06
N THR A 218 19.31 -7.03 -9.93
CA THR A 218 19.99 -8.33 -10.04
C THR A 218 21.21 -8.39 -9.14
N LYS A 219 22.14 -7.39 -9.21
CA LYS A 219 23.36 -7.45 -8.42
C LYS A 219 23.12 -7.12 -6.95
N ILE A 220 22.42 -6.02 -6.64
CA ILE A 220 22.18 -5.61 -5.25
C ILE A 220 21.05 -6.45 -4.61
N LEU A 221 19.83 -6.36 -5.13
CA LEU A 221 18.68 -6.96 -4.47
C LEU A 221 18.77 -8.50 -4.43
N ARG A 222 18.99 -9.14 -5.58
CA ARG A 222 19.14 -10.59 -5.66
C ARG A 222 20.48 -11.08 -5.12
N GLY A 223 21.59 -10.41 -5.52
CA GLY A 223 22.96 -10.82 -5.23
C GLY A 223 23.37 -10.51 -3.80
N ASP A 224 23.43 -9.24 -3.43
CA ASP A 224 23.97 -8.79 -2.14
C ASP A 224 22.94 -9.03 -1.01
N LEU A 225 21.67 -8.57 -1.19
CA LEU A 225 20.62 -8.68 -0.17
C LEU A 225 19.97 -10.06 -0.13
N LYS A 226 20.30 -10.97 -1.04
CA LYS A 226 19.79 -12.35 -1.10
C LYS A 226 18.26 -12.45 -1.18
N PHE A 227 17.62 -11.45 -1.77
CA PHE A 227 16.16 -11.49 -1.95
C PHE A 227 15.76 -12.53 -2.99
N ASP A 228 14.91 -13.47 -2.59
CA ASP A 228 14.45 -14.58 -3.44
C ASP A 228 12.97 -14.50 -3.85
N GLY A 229 12.23 -13.50 -3.37
CA GLY A 229 10.82 -13.30 -3.70
C GLY A 229 10.59 -12.68 -5.09
N LEU A 230 9.35 -12.25 -5.35
CA LEU A 230 8.95 -11.59 -6.59
C LEU A 230 9.34 -10.11 -6.58
N ILE A 231 9.85 -9.61 -7.71
CA ILE A 231 10.08 -8.17 -7.95
C ILE A 231 8.99 -7.67 -8.90
N MET A 232 8.20 -6.68 -8.44
CA MET A 232 7.18 -6.03 -9.28
C MET A 232 7.51 -4.54 -9.50
N THR A 233 6.92 -3.95 -10.54
CA THR A 233 6.93 -2.51 -10.70
C THR A 233 5.94 -1.84 -9.76
N ASP A 234 6.17 -0.59 -9.37
CA ASP A 234 5.08 0.29 -9.01
C ASP A 234 4.19 0.55 -10.24
N TRP A 235 2.95 1.03 -10.04
CA TRP A 235 1.95 1.19 -11.11
C TRP A 235 2.40 2.19 -12.16
N PHE A 236 2.61 1.71 -13.38
CA PHE A 236 3.13 2.50 -14.51
C PHE A 236 4.56 3.03 -14.30
N ALA A 237 5.38 2.41 -13.45
CA ALA A 237 6.78 2.79 -13.27
C ALA A 237 7.63 2.35 -14.46
N GLY A 238 8.65 3.17 -14.79
CA GLY A 238 9.52 2.94 -15.95
C GLY A 238 8.88 3.32 -17.27
N ASP A 239 9.57 3.04 -18.38
CA ASP A 239 9.16 3.43 -19.74
C ASP A 239 9.39 2.34 -20.79
N ASN A 240 10.11 1.24 -20.44
CA ASN A 240 10.44 0.18 -21.37
C ASN A 240 10.25 -1.21 -20.73
N PRO A 241 9.20 -1.98 -21.09
CA PRO A 241 8.91 -3.26 -20.49
C PRO A 241 9.98 -4.33 -20.77
N VAL A 242 10.66 -4.25 -21.92
CA VAL A 242 11.72 -5.20 -22.29
C VAL A 242 12.94 -5.02 -21.36
N GLU A 243 13.33 -3.77 -21.12
CA GLU A 243 14.42 -3.46 -20.19
C GLU A 243 14.05 -3.78 -18.73
N GLN A 244 12.78 -3.66 -18.35
CA GLN A 244 12.31 -4.10 -17.04
C GLN A 244 12.55 -5.60 -16.82
N ILE A 245 12.10 -6.43 -17.77
CA ILE A 245 12.26 -7.89 -17.69
C ILE A 245 13.74 -8.30 -17.70
N LYS A 246 14.55 -7.69 -18.57
CA LYS A 246 16.00 -7.94 -18.61
C LYS A 246 16.69 -7.57 -17.30
N ALA A 247 16.33 -6.43 -16.71
CA ALA A 247 16.94 -5.93 -15.48
C ALA A 247 16.62 -6.80 -14.25
N GLY A 248 15.55 -7.57 -14.27
CA GLY A 248 15.19 -8.42 -13.12
C GLY A 248 13.79 -8.25 -12.57
N THR A 249 12.97 -7.36 -13.14
CA THR A 249 11.55 -7.24 -12.81
C THR A 249 10.81 -8.51 -13.29
N ASP A 250 10.01 -9.09 -12.39
CA ASP A 250 9.26 -10.32 -12.65
C ASP A 250 7.81 -10.06 -13.06
N LEU A 251 7.20 -8.96 -12.55
CA LEU A 251 5.80 -8.63 -12.80
C LEU A 251 5.64 -7.12 -13.06
N ILE A 252 5.09 -6.79 -14.23
CA ILE A 252 4.81 -5.39 -14.63
C ILE A 252 3.37 -5.05 -14.27
N MET A 253 3.16 -4.03 -13.43
CA MET A 253 1.87 -3.59 -12.93
C MET A 253 1.52 -2.17 -13.39
N PRO A 254 0.24 -1.84 -13.60
CA PRO A 254 -0.94 -2.72 -13.55
C PRO A 254 -1.02 -3.67 -14.74
N GLY A 255 -0.25 -3.41 -15.79
CA GLY A 255 -0.22 -4.17 -17.03
C GLY A 255 -1.41 -3.92 -17.96
N ASP A 256 -1.19 -4.23 -19.23
CA ASP A 256 -2.19 -4.20 -20.30
C ASP A 256 -1.78 -5.15 -21.45
N ASP A 257 -2.64 -5.27 -22.45
CA ASP A 257 -2.34 -6.15 -23.60
C ASP A 257 -1.28 -5.55 -24.54
N SER A 258 -1.09 -4.25 -24.57
CA SER A 258 -0.03 -3.59 -25.37
C SER A 258 1.35 -3.94 -24.82
N THR A 259 1.51 -4.01 -23.50
CA THR A 259 2.72 -4.47 -22.83
C THR A 259 3.03 -5.94 -23.16
N VAL A 260 2.01 -6.81 -23.18
CA VAL A 260 2.16 -8.22 -23.59
C VAL A 260 2.65 -8.30 -25.03
N GLN A 261 2.05 -7.53 -25.95
CA GLN A 261 2.46 -7.52 -27.36
C GLN A 261 3.89 -7.03 -27.55
N ALA A 262 4.29 -5.95 -26.85
CA ALA A 262 5.66 -5.43 -26.90
C ALA A 262 6.71 -6.50 -26.48
N LEU A 263 6.43 -7.27 -25.42
CA LEU A 263 7.30 -8.35 -24.97
C LEU A 263 7.34 -9.52 -25.95
N LEU A 264 6.19 -9.88 -26.56
CA LEU A 264 6.12 -10.93 -27.58
C LEU A 264 6.91 -10.56 -28.85
N GLU A 265 6.80 -9.31 -29.29
CA GLU A 265 7.57 -8.81 -30.41
C GLU A 265 9.08 -8.78 -30.13
N ALA A 266 9.47 -8.35 -28.93
CA ALA A 266 10.87 -8.38 -28.50
C ALA A 266 11.43 -9.81 -28.47
N TYR A 267 10.64 -10.78 -28.01
CA TYR A 267 11.01 -12.21 -28.08
C TYR A 267 11.20 -12.65 -29.53
N ARG A 268 10.25 -12.35 -30.44
CA ARG A 268 10.33 -12.71 -31.87
C ARG A 268 11.55 -12.09 -32.57
N ARG A 269 11.97 -10.89 -32.16
CA ARG A 269 13.18 -10.22 -32.67
C ARG A 269 14.48 -10.72 -32.03
N GLY A 270 14.41 -11.62 -31.05
CA GLY A 270 15.59 -12.12 -30.31
C GLY A 270 16.16 -11.12 -29.30
N GLU A 271 15.45 -10.03 -28.99
CA GLU A 271 15.85 -9.03 -27.99
C GLU A 271 15.62 -9.51 -26.55
N LEU A 272 14.68 -10.43 -26.36
CA LEU A 272 14.37 -11.08 -25.10
C LEU A 272 14.43 -12.60 -25.29
N ASP A 273 15.26 -13.28 -24.50
CA ASP A 273 15.45 -14.73 -24.62
C ASP A 273 14.50 -15.53 -23.72
N GLY A 274 14.25 -16.81 -24.11
CA GLY A 274 13.31 -17.69 -23.42
C GLY A 274 13.74 -18.01 -21.96
N ARG A 275 15.04 -18.09 -21.67
CA ARG A 275 15.53 -18.37 -20.30
C ARG A 275 15.22 -17.22 -19.34
N THR A 276 15.36 -15.99 -19.81
CA THR A 276 14.96 -14.80 -19.04
C THR A 276 13.48 -14.81 -18.75
N ILE A 277 12.63 -15.11 -19.75
CA ILE A 277 11.18 -15.20 -19.59
C ILE A 277 10.83 -16.32 -18.59
N ASP A 278 11.43 -17.49 -18.70
CA ASP A 278 11.21 -18.63 -17.79
C ASP A 278 11.58 -18.28 -16.35
N ALA A 279 12.71 -17.60 -16.16
CA ALA A 279 13.16 -17.18 -14.83
C ALA A 279 12.17 -16.20 -14.17
N ARG A 280 11.61 -15.25 -14.94
CA ARG A 280 10.60 -14.30 -14.42
C ARG A 280 9.27 -15.00 -14.15
N ALA A 281 8.76 -15.81 -15.11
CA ALA A 281 7.51 -16.56 -14.95
C ALA A 281 7.56 -17.50 -13.73
N ARG A 282 8.71 -18.12 -13.46
CA ARG A 282 8.94 -18.90 -12.24
C ARG A 282 8.64 -18.12 -10.99
N LYS A 283 9.15 -16.88 -10.87
CA LYS A 283 8.91 -16.04 -9.67
C LYS A 283 7.44 -15.68 -9.50
N VAL A 284 6.71 -15.46 -10.59
CA VAL A 284 5.26 -15.23 -10.52
C VAL A 284 4.53 -16.50 -10.06
N LEU A 285 4.89 -17.68 -10.58
CA LEU A 285 4.30 -18.96 -10.17
C LEU A 285 4.62 -19.31 -8.70
N GLU A 286 5.86 -19.04 -8.25
CA GLU A 286 6.26 -19.18 -6.85
C GLU A 286 5.39 -18.34 -5.92
N LEU A 287 5.14 -17.07 -6.28
CA LEU A 287 4.24 -16.20 -5.53
C LEU A 287 2.81 -16.76 -5.50
N ILE A 288 2.24 -17.08 -6.68
CA ILE A 288 0.89 -17.62 -6.80
C ILE A 288 0.71 -18.86 -5.93
N SER A 289 1.70 -19.78 -5.94
CA SER A 289 1.64 -21.04 -5.21
C SER A 289 1.53 -20.88 -3.68
N LYS A 290 1.94 -19.75 -3.15
CA LYS A 290 1.89 -19.43 -1.71
C LYS A 290 0.54 -18.86 -1.26
N THR A 291 -0.24 -18.30 -2.18
CA THR A 291 -1.42 -17.48 -1.88
C THR A 291 -2.62 -18.27 -1.37
N PRO A 292 -3.53 -17.63 -0.62
CA PRO A 292 -4.78 -18.24 -0.18
C PRO A 292 -5.62 -18.74 -1.36
N LYS A 293 -5.69 -17.96 -2.44
CA LYS A 293 -6.45 -18.30 -3.65
C LYS A 293 -5.99 -19.61 -4.26
N TYR A 294 -4.68 -19.80 -4.44
CA TYR A 294 -4.13 -21.04 -4.97
C TYR A 294 -4.38 -22.24 -4.05
N LYS A 295 -4.35 -22.01 -2.73
CA LYS A 295 -4.62 -23.04 -1.72
C LYS A 295 -6.11 -23.37 -1.54
N GLY A 296 -6.99 -22.75 -2.34
CA GLY A 296 -8.43 -23.03 -2.32
C GLY A 296 -9.19 -22.35 -1.18
N TYR A 297 -8.61 -21.31 -0.56
CA TYR A 297 -9.31 -20.53 0.45
C TYR A 297 -10.49 -19.77 -0.16
N THR A 298 -11.64 -19.83 0.53
CA THR A 298 -12.84 -19.09 0.15
C THR A 298 -13.04 -17.91 1.10
N PRO A 299 -12.93 -16.66 0.62
CA PRO A 299 -13.13 -15.49 1.45
C PRO A 299 -14.54 -15.39 2.00
N SER A 300 -14.68 -15.00 3.27
CA SER A 300 -16.01 -14.85 3.92
C SER A 300 -16.63 -13.47 3.68
N ASN A 301 -15.83 -12.46 3.30
CA ASN A 301 -16.17 -11.04 3.30
C ASN A 301 -16.62 -10.51 4.69
N ARG A 302 -16.22 -11.17 5.78
CA ARG A 302 -16.62 -10.85 7.16
C ARG A 302 -15.45 -10.94 8.11
N PRO A 303 -14.45 -10.03 8.01
CA PRO A 303 -13.36 -9.98 8.98
C PRO A 303 -13.85 -9.56 10.37
N ASN A 304 -13.07 -9.85 11.41
CA ASN A 304 -13.39 -9.48 12.80
C ASN A 304 -13.00 -8.02 13.07
N LEU A 305 -13.75 -7.07 12.49
CA LEU A 305 -13.46 -5.64 12.61
C LEU A 305 -13.52 -5.12 14.06
N ASP A 306 -14.26 -5.79 14.97
CA ASP A 306 -14.36 -5.37 16.37
C ASP A 306 -13.06 -5.64 17.13
N GLU A 307 -12.42 -6.76 16.88
CA GLU A 307 -11.12 -7.08 17.46
C GLU A 307 -10.01 -6.23 16.85
N HIS A 308 -10.06 -6.04 15.53
CA HIS A 308 -9.07 -5.22 14.83
C HIS A 308 -9.13 -3.74 15.25
N ALA A 309 -10.34 -3.22 15.55
CA ALA A 309 -10.49 -1.87 16.09
C ALA A 309 -9.84 -1.71 17.48
N LYS A 310 -9.85 -2.75 18.32
CA LYS A 310 -9.12 -2.72 19.62
C LYS A 310 -7.61 -2.68 19.40
N ILE A 311 -7.09 -3.51 18.48
CA ILE A 311 -5.67 -3.50 18.14
C ILE A 311 -5.26 -2.11 17.59
N ALA A 312 -6.08 -1.51 16.72
CA ALA A 312 -5.83 -0.16 16.21
C ALA A 312 -5.81 0.90 17.32
N TYR A 313 -6.73 0.78 18.29
CA TYR A 313 -6.77 1.65 19.47
C TYR A 313 -5.51 1.51 20.33
N GLU A 314 -5.12 0.29 20.67
CA GLU A 314 -3.91 0.00 21.46
C GLU A 314 -2.65 0.54 20.79
N ALA A 315 -2.52 0.34 19.48
CA ALA A 315 -1.41 0.86 18.70
C ALA A 315 -1.38 2.41 18.67
N ALA A 316 -2.54 3.06 18.58
CA ALA A 316 -2.63 4.51 18.63
C ALA A 316 -2.26 5.07 20.00
N VAL A 317 -2.69 4.42 21.07
CA VAL A 317 -2.39 4.83 22.46
C VAL A 317 -0.89 4.67 22.74
N GLU A 318 -0.29 3.53 22.38
CA GLU A 318 1.13 3.28 22.61
C GLU A 318 2.03 4.17 21.76
N GLY A 319 1.59 4.50 20.53
CA GLY A 319 2.32 5.40 19.63
C GLY A 319 2.24 6.88 20.01
N ALA A 320 1.38 7.26 20.95
CA ALA A 320 1.25 8.64 21.43
C ALA A 320 2.28 8.95 22.52
N VAL A 321 3.35 9.66 22.16
CA VAL A 321 4.46 10.00 23.06
C VAL A 321 4.33 11.42 23.59
N LEU A 322 4.26 11.56 24.93
CA LEU A 322 4.23 12.87 25.60
C LEU A 322 5.64 13.45 25.70
N LEU A 323 6.02 14.33 24.78
CA LEU A 323 7.37 14.90 24.71
C LEU A 323 7.66 15.96 25.77
N LYS A 324 6.64 16.72 26.18
CA LYS A 324 6.75 17.76 27.18
C LYS A 324 5.42 17.95 27.93
N ASN A 325 5.47 18.14 29.24
CA ASN A 325 4.31 18.43 30.06
C ASN A 325 4.68 19.31 31.24
N ASP A 326 4.13 20.52 31.29
CA ASP A 326 4.31 21.49 32.37
C ASP A 326 3.08 21.44 33.34
N ASN A 327 2.68 20.24 33.76
CA ASN A 327 1.53 19.95 34.64
C ASN A 327 0.15 20.27 34.00
N ALA A 328 0.05 20.39 32.67
CA ALA A 328 -1.22 20.56 31.98
C ALA A 328 -2.00 19.23 31.88
N LEU A 329 -1.28 18.11 31.86
CA LEU A 329 -1.82 16.75 31.82
C LEU A 329 -1.42 15.96 33.07
N PRO A 330 -2.32 15.11 33.60
CA PRO A 330 -3.69 14.84 33.14
C PRO A 330 -4.61 16.03 33.37
N ILE A 331 -5.64 16.17 32.51
CA ILE A 331 -6.66 17.21 32.66
C ILE A 331 -7.47 16.91 33.92
N ALA A 332 -7.51 17.89 34.85
CA ALA A 332 -8.30 17.74 36.06
C ALA A 332 -9.81 17.62 35.71
N PRO A 333 -10.60 16.77 36.41
CA PRO A 333 -11.99 16.48 36.07
C PRO A 333 -12.95 17.69 36.10
N ASP A 334 -12.60 18.73 36.85
CA ASP A 334 -13.37 19.97 36.98
C ASP A 334 -13.03 21.01 35.89
N ARG A 335 -11.94 20.80 35.16
CA ARG A 335 -11.49 21.74 34.13
C ARG A 335 -12.35 21.62 32.86
N ARG A 336 -12.61 22.79 32.25
CA ARG A 336 -13.14 22.86 30.88
C ARG A 336 -12.01 23.03 29.89
N VAL A 337 -12.10 22.35 28.76
CA VAL A 337 -11.10 22.41 27.70
C VAL A 337 -11.66 23.17 26.50
N ALA A 338 -10.95 24.22 26.09
CA ALA A 338 -11.22 24.93 24.84
C ALA A 338 -10.43 24.28 23.72
N ILE A 339 -11.12 23.81 22.66
CA ILE A 339 -10.51 23.11 21.54
C ILE A 339 -10.56 24.00 20.31
N PHE A 340 -9.42 24.19 19.69
CA PHE A 340 -9.25 25.02 18.50
C PHE A 340 -8.83 24.18 17.30
N GLY A 341 -9.23 24.65 16.12
CA GLY A 341 -8.80 24.10 14.85
C GLY A 341 -9.78 23.08 14.25
N ARG A 342 -9.95 23.19 12.94
CA ARG A 342 -10.86 22.33 12.15
C ARG A 342 -10.52 20.84 12.28
N GLY A 343 -9.22 20.49 12.30
CA GLY A 343 -8.75 19.11 12.39
C GLY A 343 -9.14 18.39 13.68
N SER A 344 -9.48 19.13 14.74
CA SER A 344 -9.97 18.56 16.00
C SER A 344 -11.40 18.03 15.89
N TYR A 345 -12.19 18.55 14.97
CA TYR A 345 -13.57 18.19 14.70
C TYR A 345 -13.72 17.29 13.48
N LEU A 346 -12.92 17.56 12.44
CA LEU A 346 -12.85 16.77 11.21
C LEU A 346 -11.48 16.14 11.14
N THR A 347 -11.23 15.18 12.01
CA THR A 347 -9.95 14.50 12.09
C THR A 347 -9.74 13.61 10.87
N ILE A 348 -8.59 13.78 10.21
CA ILE A 348 -8.24 12.97 9.04
C ILE A 348 -7.86 11.57 9.53
N LYS A 349 -8.64 10.58 9.14
CA LYS A 349 -8.48 9.17 9.52
C LYS A 349 -7.41 8.42 8.72
N GLY A 350 -7.00 8.94 7.58
CA GLY A 350 -6.07 8.26 6.67
C GLY A 350 -5.68 9.12 5.49
N GLY A 351 -4.81 8.59 4.63
CA GLY A 351 -4.37 9.23 3.40
C GLY A 351 -5.35 9.05 2.23
N LEU A 352 -4.98 9.62 1.09
CA LEU A 352 -5.61 9.36 -0.21
C LEU A 352 -4.81 8.28 -0.96
N GLY A 353 -5.34 7.79 -2.08
CA GLY A 353 -4.65 6.82 -2.94
C GLY A 353 -4.38 5.50 -2.22
N SER A 354 -3.11 5.11 -2.07
CA SER A 354 -2.71 3.88 -1.39
C SER A 354 -3.11 3.82 0.09
N GLY A 355 -3.26 4.98 0.74
CA GLY A 355 -3.66 5.11 2.14
C GLY A 355 -5.16 5.27 2.38
N ASP A 356 -6.00 5.14 1.33
CA ASP A 356 -7.45 5.32 1.45
C ASP A 356 -8.11 4.04 1.98
N THR A 357 -8.25 3.97 3.31
CA THR A 357 -8.96 2.90 4.01
C THR A 357 -10.36 3.38 4.40
N HIS A 358 -11.37 2.54 4.24
CA HIS A 358 -12.77 2.88 4.53
C HIS A 358 -13.25 2.19 5.82
N PRO A 359 -13.10 2.84 7.02
CA PRO A 359 -13.51 2.26 8.29
C PRO A 359 -14.99 2.46 8.55
N ARG A 360 -15.57 1.62 9.44
CA ARG A 360 -16.97 1.75 9.90
C ARG A 360 -17.25 3.08 10.58
N TYR A 361 -16.27 3.65 11.24
CA TYR A 361 -16.34 4.93 11.94
C TYR A 361 -14.96 5.55 12.06
N ALA A 362 -14.93 6.84 12.27
CA ALA A 362 -13.74 7.58 12.66
C ALA A 362 -14.09 8.51 13.83
N ILE A 363 -13.30 8.44 14.91
CA ILE A 363 -13.51 9.25 16.11
C ILE A 363 -12.66 10.51 16.00
N SER A 364 -13.30 11.69 16.06
CA SER A 364 -12.57 12.96 16.12
C SER A 364 -11.92 13.16 17.50
N ILE A 365 -10.94 14.08 17.57
CA ILE A 365 -10.31 14.46 18.85
C ILE A 365 -11.39 14.94 19.83
N VAL A 366 -12.34 15.75 19.35
CA VAL A 366 -13.45 16.27 20.15
C VAL A 366 -14.36 15.16 20.67
N ASP A 367 -14.70 14.21 19.80
CA ASP A 367 -15.59 13.09 20.19
C ASP A 367 -14.89 12.16 21.19
N GLY A 368 -13.61 11.85 20.98
CA GLY A 368 -12.82 11.05 21.91
C GLY A 368 -12.69 11.71 23.31
N LEU A 369 -12.52 13.02 23.37
CA LEU A 369 -12.51 13.73 24.65
C LEU A 369 -13.89 13.70 25.34
N ARG A 370 -14.98 13.84 24.61
CA ARG A 370 -16.34 13.73 25.16
C ARG A 370 -16.63 12.33 25.69
N GLU A 371 -16.29 11.31 24.94
CA GLU A 371 -16.43 9.91 25.38
C GLU A 371 -15.70 9.63 26.70
N ARG A 372 -14.60 10.34 26.95
CA ARG A 372 -13.84 10.28 28.20
C ARG A 372 -14.37 11.22 29.29
N GLY A 373 -15.50 11.89 29.08
CA GLY A 373 -16.13 12.75 30.05
C GLY A 373 -15.45 14.12 30.24
N VAL A 374 -14.56 14.51 29.32
CA VAL A 374 -13.91 15.83 29.37
C VAL A 374 -14.94 16.92 29.06
N LYS A 375 -15.03 17.91 29.93
CA LYS A 375 -15.93 19.08 29.77
C LYS A 375 -15.33 20.03 28.75
N LEU A 376 -16.06 20.31 27.68
CA LEU A 376 -15.65 21.27 26.67
C LEU A 376 -16.18 22.66 26.97
N TYR A 377 -15.54 23.70 26.42
CA TYR A 377 -16.04 25.07 26.42
C TYR A 377 -17.14 25.16 25.34
N GLU A 378 -18.40 25.13 25.78
CA GLU A 378 -19.58 24.89 24.94
C GLU A 378 -19.79 25.93 23.84
N GLU A 379 -19.52 27.21 24.12
CA GLU A 379 -19.71 28.27 23.12
C GLU A 379 -18.73 28.12 21.94
N LEU A 380 -17.47 27.85 22.24
CA LEU A 380 -16.46 27.61 21.22
C LEU A 380 -16.75 26.33 20.40
N ASP A 381 -17.16 25.28 21.11
CA ASP A 381 -17.56 24.02 20.46
C ASP A 381 -18.74 24.21 19.49
N ARG A 382 -19.76 24.99 19.92
CA ARG A 382 -20.89 25.34 19.07
C ARG A 382 -20.45 26.14 17.83
N ILE A 383 -19.61 27.16 18.01
CA ILE A 383 -19.07 27.97 16.89
C ILE A 383 -18.37 27.10 15.86
N TYR A 384 -17.50 26.17 16.31
CA TYR A 384 -16.78 25.29 15.40
C TYR A 384 -17.72 24.33 14.67
N ARG A 385 -18.67 23.68 15.35
CA ARG A 385 -19.62 22.78 14.74
C ARG A 385 -20.49 23.47 13.67
N GLU A 386 -21.05 24.62 14.01
CA GLU A 386 -21.90 25.37 13.09
C GLU A 386 -21.09 25.95 11.91
N THR A 387 -19.94 26.55 12.18
CA THR A 387 -19.17 27.24 11.14
C THR A 387 -18.43 26.28 10.21
N ILE A 388 -17.85 25.20 10.76
CA ILE A 388 -17.08 24.23 9.96
C ILE A 388 -18.00 23.35 9.12
N LEU A 389 -19.10 22.83 9.70
CA LEU A 389 -20.06 22.02 8.99
C LEU A 389 -20.77 22.80 7.88
N LEU A 390 -21.23 24.01 8.16
CA LEU A 390 -21.92 24.85 7.16
C LEU A 390 -21.01 25.26 6.00
N LYS A 391 -19.76 25.63 6.26
CA LYS A 391 -18.79 25.96 5.19
C LYS A 391 -18.38 24.73 4.39
N TRP A 392 -18.25 23.57 5.04
CA TRP A 392 -17.89 22.33 4.32
C TRP A 392 -18.98 21.87 3.37
N ILE A 393 -20.24 21.96 3.79
CA ILE A 393 -21.41 21.56 2.97
C ILE A 393 -21.74 22.60 1.89
N GLY A 394 -21.51 23.90 2.16
CA GLY A 394 -22.04 24.96 1.30
C GLY A 394 -21.12 25.50 0.21
N VAL A 395 -19.82 25.54 0.39
CA VAL A 395 -18.90 26.29 -0.51
C VAL A 395 -17.81 25.40 -1.12
N ASP A 396 -17.08 24.65 -0.32
CA ASP A 396 -15.91 23.92 -0.82
C ASP A 396 -16.28 22.67 -1.62
N VAL A 397 -17.37 22.01 -1.27
CA VAL A 397 -17.83 20.79 -1.96
C VAL A 397 -18.33 21.13 -3.36
N LEU A 398 -19.08 22.22 -3.54
CA LEU A 398 -19.57 22.64 -4.85
C LEU A 398 -18.44 23.11 -5.77
N SER A 399 -17.44 23.80 -5.23
CA SER A 399 -16.27 24.22 -6.00
C SER A 399 -15.38 23.03 -6.37
N TRP A 400 -15.20 22.07 -5.47
CA TRP A 400 -14.47 20.83 -5.73
C TRP A 400 -15.20 19.92 -6.74
N PHE A 401 -16.52 19.77 -6.62
CA PHE A 401 -17.34 19.05 -7.60
C PHE A 401 -17.25 19.68 -8.99
N LYS A 402 -17.29 21.02 -9.07
CA LYS A 402 -17.17 21.73 -10.34
C LYS A 402 -15.79 21.47 -10.98
N HIS A 403 -14.73 21.57 -10.20
CA HIS A 403 -13.37 21.36 -10.67
C HIS A 403 -13.08 19.89 -11.03
N SER A 404 -13.55 18.94 -10.22
CA SER A 404 -13.42 17.50 -10.48
C SER A 404 -14.22 17.06 -11.69
N ARG A 405 -15.42 17.61 -11.89
CA ARG A 405 -16.24 17.38 -13.08
C ARG A 405 -15.61 17.94 -14.34
N GLU A 406 -15.04 19.13 -14.28
CA GLU A 406 -14.33 19.75 -15.42
C GLU A 406 -13.07 18.95 -15.80
N ASN A 407 -12.33 18.42 -14.83
CA ASN A 407 -11.15 17.60 -15.08
C ASN A 407 -11.53 16.20 -15.60
N ALA A 408 -12.53 15.54 -15.03
CA ALA A 408 -13.01 14.24 -15.50
C ALA A 408 -13.60 14.32 -16.93
N MET A 409 -14.26 15.43 -17.28
CA MET A 409 -14.73 15.65 -18.65
C MET A 409 -13.58 15.90 -19.65
N LYS A 410 -12.50 16.56 -19.22
CA LYS A 410 -11.29 16.75 -20.05
C LYS A 410 -10.51 15.47 -20.29
N GLU A 411 -10.55 14.56 -19.32
CA GLU A 411 -9.83 13.27 -19.37
C GLU A 411 -10.66 12.11 -19.95
N GLY A 412 -11.93 12.35 -20.32
CA GLY A 412 -12.82 11.32 -20.87
C GLY A 412 -13.20 10.21 -19.87
N ASN A 413 -12.98 10.43 -18.59
CA ASN A 413 -13.14 9.41 -17.54
C ASN A 413 -14.51 9.52 -16.84
N ILE A 414 -15.55 8.98 -17.49
CA ILE A 414 -16.94 9.02 -17.02
C ILE A 414 -17.18 8.16 -15.78
N HIS A 415 -16.35 7.13 -15.54
CA HIS A 415 -16.53 6.21 -14.41
C HIS A 415 -16.15 6.81 -13.04
N GLY A 416 -15.31 7.84 -12.99
CA GLY A 416 -14.93 8.52 -11.75
C GLY A 416 -16.02 9.37 -11.11
N ILE A 417 -17.02 9.79 -11.88
CA ILE A 417 -18.09 10.71 -11.41
C ILE A 417 -19.15 9.99 -10.56
N SER A 418 -19.45 8.74 -10.87
CA SER A 418 -20.43 7.93 -10.12
C SER A 418 -20.02 7.71 -8.66
N TRP A 419 -18.75 7.63 -8.41
CA TRP A 419 -18.11 7.37 -7.11
C TRP A 419 -18.32 8.50 -6.09
N ILE A 420 -18.15 9.71 -6.57
CA ILE A 420 -18.22 10.94 -5.80
C ILE A 420 -19.64 11.22 -5.31
N LEU A 421 -20.64 10.80 -6.08
CA LEU A 421 -22.07 11.01 -5.76
C LEU A 421 -22.59 10.04 -4.72
N THR A 422 -22.06 8.82 -4.65
CA THR A 422 -22.54 7.80 -3.71
C THR A 422 -22.08 8.10 -2.28
N ASP A 423 -20.82 8.52 -2.08
CA ASP A 423 -20.29 8.92 -0.76
C ASP A 423 -20.97 10.17 -0.18
N PHE A 424 -21.57 11.01 -1.03
CA PHE A 424 -22.18 12.25 -0.61
C PHE A 424 -23.66 12.10 -0.19
N ILE A 425 -24.36 11.11 -0.70
CA ILE A 425 -25.80 10.90 -0.43
C ILE A 425 -26.01 10.04 0.82
N GLU A 426 -25.04 9.22 1.21
CA GLU A 426 -25.14 8.31 2.36
C GLU A 426 -24.38 8.79 3.64
N SER A 427 -23.68 9.94 3.59
CA SER A 427 -23.06 10.60 4.76
C SER A 427 -23.90 11.78 5.26
#